data_cfe80cca0c64604998a94db8a06e3c5d
#
_entry.id   cfe80cca0c64604998a94db8a06e3c5d
#
_cell.length_a   1.000
_cell.length_b   1.000
_cell.length_c   1.000
_cell.angle_alpha   90.00
_cell.angle_beta   90.00
_cell.angle_gamma   90.00
#
_symmetry.space_group_name_H-M   'P 1'
#
loop_
_entity.id
_entity.type
_entity.pdbx_description
1 polymer ?
#
loop_
_entity_poly.entity_id
_entity_poly.type
_entity_poly.pdbx_seq_one_letter_code
_entity_poly.pdbx_strand_id
1 'polypeptide(L)'
;MNNHIVIMAGGIGSRFWPLSTPEFPKQFIDILGCGRTLIQLTVDRFKGLCPMENFWVVTNAAYVDIVRKQLPEMPVNHILAEPAARNTAPCIAWACWRIKGEDPGANVVVTPADAVVMNPEEFRRVIGNALAFTEKSDAIVTIGIKPSRPETGYGYVEVDTLNVDTLIRSGNDLSTYQPINEIRRVAAFKEKPDLETAEKYLKAGNYLWNAGIFVWNVKTITEAIKTYKPNIASDMERMKTAADVQEVFPQCEKISIDYAVMEPAAADGRVYTHPADFGWSDLGNWASLHDKLQKDSANNGAVGKVDLYECKNCVVHAEEASKVVLQGLDGYIVSAKGDRLLVCKRSEEQRIKEFSQK
;
A
#
# COMPACT_ATOMS: atom_id res chain seq x y z
N MET A 1 -8.28 1.99 22.81
CA MET A 1 -7.76 1.12 21.74
C MET A 1 -6.37 1.64 21.35
N ASN A 2 -5.37 0.77 21.45
CA ASN A 2 -4.01 1.15 21.05
C ASN A 2 -3.79 0.70 19.60
N ASN A 3 -4.32 1.48 18.65
CA ASN A 3 -4.09 1.25 17.25
C ASN A 3 -2.75 1.86 16.85
N HIS A 4 -1.96 1.12 16.09
CA HIS A 4 -0.71 1.59 15.49
C HIS A 4 -0.78 1.45 13.97
N ILE A 5 -0.23 2.42 13.25
CA ILE A 5 -0.19 2.42 11.79
C ILE A 5 1.27 2.32 11.35
N VAL A 6 1.59 1.28 10.59
CA VAL A 6 2.90 1.08 9.97
C VAL A 6 2.81 1.40 8.48
N ILE A 7 3.54 2.41 8.05
CA ILE A 7 3.60 2.85 6.66
C ILE A 7 4.91 2.33 6.04
N MET A 8 4.79 1.46 5.03
CA MET A 8 5.93 0.96 4.27
C MET A 8 6.29 1.95 3.16
N ALA A 9 7.45 2.60 3.25
CA ALA A 9 7.88 3.67 2.35
C ALA A 9 9.23 3.38 1.67
N GLY A 10 9.50 2.12 1.30
CA GLY A 10 10.78 1.67 0.74
C GLY A 10 10.85 1.61 -0.80
N GLY A 11 9.74 1.78 -1.52
CA GLY A 11 9.69 1.69 -2.98
C GLY A 11 10.30 2.90 -3.70
N ILE A 12 10.81 2.73 -4.91
CA ILE A 12 11.37 3.82 -5.74
C ILE A 12 10.32 4.41 -6.68
N GLY A 13 9.40 3.58 -7.23
CA GLY A 13 8.36 4.05 -8.17
C GLY A 13 8.89 4.53 -9.51
N SER A 14 9.91 3.89 -10.06
CA SER A 14 10.69 4.30 -11.26
C SER A 14 9.88 4.51 -12.56
N ARG A 15 8.62 4.05 -12.61
CA ARG A 15 7.74 4.22 -13.79
C ARG A 15 7.24 5.66 -13.98
N PHE A 16 7.34 6.51 -12.95
CA PHE A 16 6.92 7.92 -13.00
C PHE A 16 8.08 8.87 -13.30
N TRP A 17 9.18 8.37 -13.88
CA TRP A 17 10.23 9.27 -14.35
C TRP A 17 9.67 10.32 -15.34
N PRO A 18 10.06 11.60 -15.26
CA PRO A 18 11.08 12.21 -14.41
C PRO A 18 10.59 12.65 -13.03
N LEU A 19 9.31 12.45 -12.67
CA LEU A 19 8.78 12.86 -11.37
C LEU A 19 9.43 12.10 -10.23
N SER A 20 9.53 10.76 -10.36
CA SER A 20 10.19 9.91 -9.37
C SER A 20 11.58 9.50 -9.83
N THR A 21 12.53 9.60 -8.91
CA THR A 21 13.94 9.19 -9.09
C THR A 21 14.36 8.36 -7.88
N PRO A 22 15.52 7.68 -7.91
CA PRO A 22 16.05 6.99 -6.72
C PRO A 22 16.25 7.92 -5.51
N GLU A 23 16.57 9.22 -5.77
CA GLU A 23 16.78 10.22 -4.72
C GLU A 23 15.46 10.78 -4.19
N PHE A 24 14.41 10.77 -5.01
CA PHE A 24 13.10 11.31 -4.66
C PHE A 24 11.97 10.39 -5.15
N PRO A 25 11.67 9.31 -4.40
CA PRO A 25 10.67 8.31 -4.75
C PRO A 25 9.24 8.82 -4.82
N LYS A 26 8.38 8.06 -5.52
CA LYS A 26 6.97 8.35 -5.80
C LYS A 26 6.17 8.74 -4.55
N GLN A 27 6.37 8.06 -3.43
CA GLN A 27 5.62 8.31 -2.18
C GLN A 27 5.83 9.70 -1.58
N PHE A 28 6.89 10.39 -1.96
CA PHE A 28 7.22 11.73 -1.48
C PHE A 28 6.80 12.85 -2.44
N ILE A 29 6.06 12.53 -3.51
CA ILE A 29 5.63 13.45 -4.56
C ILE A 29 4.14 13.76 -4.40
N ASP A 30 3.73 15.01 -4.63
CA ASP A 30 2.34 15.38 -4.91
C ASP A 30 1.98 15.02 -6.35
N ILE A 31 1.77 13.74 -6.59
CA ILE A 31 1.51 13.23 -7.93
C ILE A 31 0.10 13.57 -8.45
N LEU A 32 -0.82 13.92 -7.54
CA LEU A 32 -2.19 14.31 -7.87
C LEU A 32 -2.36 15.82 -8.03
N GLY A 33 -1.36 16.63 -7.65
CA GLY A 33 -1.43 18.09 -7.69
C GLY A 33 -2.44 18.68 -6.69
N CYS A 34 -2.62 18.03 -5.55
CA CYS A 34 -3.58 18.43 -4.51
C CYS A 34 -2.93 19.14 -3.31
N GLY A 35 -1.65 19.46 -3.36
CA GLY A 35 -0.89 20.08 -2.27
C GLY A 35 -0.41 19.09 -1.20
N ARG A 36 -0.55 17.78 -1.43
CA ARG A 36 -0.18 16.72 -0.49
C ARG A 36 0.55 15.58 -1.18
N THR A 37 1.67 15.16 -0.65
CA THR A 37 2.41 13.99 -1.15
C THR A 37 1.69 12.68 -0.80
N LEU A 38 1.99 11.58 -1.50
CA LEU A 38 1.31 10.30 -1.25
C LEU A 38 1.48 9.80 0.19
N ILE A 39 2.65 9.97 0.80
CA ILE A 39 2.85 9.59 2.20
C ILE A 39 2.02 10.46 3.15
N GLN A 40 1.86 11.75 2.87
CA GLN A 40 0.99 12.65 3.63
C GLN A 40 -0.48 12.26 3.48
N LEU A 41 -0.95 11.99 2.25
CA LEU A 41 -2.30 11.46 2.00
C LEU A 41 -2.51 10.11 2.71
N THR A 42 -1.46 9.31 2.83
CA THR A 42 -1.52 8.04 3.57
C THR A 42 -1.75 8.28 5.06
N VAL A 43 -1.10 9.25 5.69
CA VAL A 43 -1.37 9.63 7.08
C VAL A 43 -2.77 10.23 7.23
N ASP A 44 -3.16 11.17 6.35
CA ASP A 44 -4.43 11.88 6.43
C ASP A 44 -5.65 10.95 6.40
N ARG A 45 -5.59 9.83 5.64
CA ARG A 45 -6.70 8.86 5.56
C ARG A 45 -6.98 8.11 6.86
N PHE A 46 -6.01 8.02 7.77
CA PHE A 46 -6.16 7.40 9.08
C PHE A 46 -6.59 8.37 10.19
N LYS A 47 -6.84 9.63 9.86
CA LYS A 47 -7.27 10.63 10.84
C LYS A 47 -8.51 10.17 11.61
N GLY A 48 -8.42 10.16 12.94
CA GLY A 48 -9.47 9.71 13.85
C GLY A 48 -9.44 8.20 14.18
N LEU A 49 -8.62 7.40 13.50
CA LEU A 49 -8.42 5.98 13.83
C LEU A 49 -7.20 5.73 14.71
N CYS A 50 -6.20 6.61 14.62
CA CYS A 50 -4.93 6.47 15.30
C CYS A 50 -4.34 7.87 15.58
N PRO A 51 -3.84 8.15 16.79
CA PRO A 51 -3.12 9.38 17.08
C PRO A 51 -1.72 9.38 16.45
N MET A 52 -1.14 10.58 16.19
CA MET A 52 0.12 10.68 15.42
C MET A 52 1.30 10.00 16.13
N GLU A 53 1.30 9.95 17.44
CA GLU A 53 2.33 9.25 18.24
C GLU A 53 2.38 7.74 18.00
N ASN A 54 1.34 7.13 17.41
CA ASN A 54 1.28 5.71 17.10
C ASN A 54 1.53 5.41 15.62
N PHE A 55 1.94 6.41 14.82
CA PHE A 55 2.39 6.17 13.45
C PHE A 55 3.85 5.75 13.41
N TRP A 56 4.14 4.80 12.53
CA TRP A 56 5.47 4.28 12.23
C TRP A 56 5.71 4.34 10.73
N VAL A 57 6.90 4.72 10.32
CA VAL A 57 7.33 4.64 8.93
C VAL A 57 8.57 3.76 8.83
N VAL A 58 8.51 2.73 8.00
CA VAL A 58 9.68 1.93 7.64
C VAL A 58 10.13 2.35 6.25
N THR A 59 11.36 2.82 6.13
CA THR A 59 11.88 3.38 4.89
C THR A 59 13.37 3.11 4.73
N ASN A 60 13.92 3.30 3.53
CA ASN A 60 15.36 3.26 3.33
C ASN A 60 16.05 4.38 4.13
N ALA A 61 17.23 4.11 4.65
CA ALA A 61 18.02 5.08 5.41
C ALA A 61 18.24 6.41 4.66
N ALA A 62 18.34 6.38 3.33
CA ALA A 62 18.47 7.58 2.48
C ALA A 62 17.25 8.51 2.50
N TYR A 63 16.07 8.03 2.92
CA TYR A 63 14.82 8.81 2.85
C TYR A 63 14.35 9.34 4.20
N VAL A 64 15.07 9.08 5.27
CA VAL A 64 14.71 9.50 6.65
C VAL A 64 14.46 11.00 6.75
N ASP A 65 15.34 11.81 6.16
CA ASP A 65 15.21 13.27 6.23
C ASP A 65 14.01 13.79 5.43
N ILE A 66 13.66 13.12 4.31
CA ILE A 66 12.44 13.45 3.55
C ILE A 66 11.19 13.14 4.39
N VAL A 67 11.17 11.97 5.04
CA VAL A 67 10.06 11.60 5.95
C VAL A 67 9.92 12.62 7.07
N ARG A 68 11.00 12.98 7.76
CA ARG A 68 10.99 14.01 8.82
C ARG A 68 10.44 15.34 8.33
N LYS A 69 10.84 15.77 7.14
CA LYS A 69 10.38 17.02 6.53
C LYS A 69 8.89 16.98 6.18
N GLN A 70 8.39 15.86 5.68
CA GLN A 70 6.99 15.72 5.24
C GLN A 70 6.03 15.36 6.36
N LEU A 71 6.51 14.70 7.42
CA LEU A 71 5.74 14.27 8.59
C LEU A 71 6.38 14.78 9.88
N PRO A 72 6.46 16.12 10.10
CA PRO A 72 7.20 16.69 11.21
C PRO A 72 6.61 16.40 12.60
N GLU A 73 5.33 16.04 12.65
CA GLU A 73 4.62 15.71 13.91
C GLU A 73 4.87 14.28 14.39
N MET A 74 5.47 13.43 13.55
CA MET A 74 5.72 12.02 13.87
C MET A 74 6.94 11.89 14.80
N PRO A 75 6.90 10.98 15.81
CA PRO A 75 8.06 10.73 16.66
C PRO A 75 9.26 10.23 15.84
N VAL A 76 10.43 10.83 16.08
CA VAL A 76 11.64 10.51 15.28
C VAL A 76 12.07 9.05 15.43
N ASN A 77 11.89 8.45 16.62
CA ASN A 77 12.19 7.06 16.91
C ASN A 77 11.22 6.06 16.25
N HIS A 78 10.13 6.53 15.66
CA HIS A 78 9.18 5.74 14.88
C HIS A 78 9.48 5.73 13.37
N ILE A 79 10.54 6.45 12.94
CA ILE A 79 11.07 6.32 11.58
C ILE A 79 12.15 5.24 11.59
N LEU A 80 11.80 4.06 11.11
CA LEU A 80 12.69 2.90 11.06
C LEU A 80 13.47 2.91 9.74
N ALA A 81 14.79 3.13 9.84
CA ALA A 81 15.69 3.29 8.70
C ALA A 81 16.30 1.94 8.30
N GLU A 82 15.76 1.31 7.26
CA GLU A 82 16.30 0.05 6.72
C GLU A 82 17.69 0.27 6.12
N PRO A 83 18.73 -0.44 6.61
CA PRO A 83 20.07 -0.34 6.04
C PRO A 83 20.23 -1.08 4.71
N ALA A 84 19.29 -1.97 4.37
CA ALA A 84 19.26 -2.71 3.11
C ALA A 84 17.82 -3.05 2.72
N ALA A 85 17.53 -3.16 1.42
CA ALA A 85 16.22 -3.57 0.93
C ALA A 85 16.02 -5.10 1.08
N ARG A 86 15.16 -5.53 2.01
CA ARG A 86 14.87 -6.95 2.31
C ARG A 86 13.43 -7.37 2.03
N ASN A 87 12.69 -6.56 1.24
CA ASN A 87 11.29 -6.78 0.93
C ASN A 87 10.38 -6.61 2.17
N THR A 88 9.08 -6.93 2.07
CA THR A 88 8.08 -6.50 3.04
C THR A 88 8.04 -7.34 4.33
N ALA A 89 8.48 -8.61 4.32
CA ALA A 89 8.41 -9.42 5.55
C ALA A 89 9.38 -8.93 6.65
N PRO A 90 10.68 -8.71 6.41
CA PRO A 90 11.55 -8.11 7.43
C PRO A 90 11.15 -6.69 7.82
N CYS A 91 10.70 -5.88 6.87
CA CYS A 91 10.16 -4.55 7.09
C CYS A 91 9.04 -4.55 8.14
N ILE A 92 8.00 -5.35 7.90
CA ILE A 92 6.84 -5.50 8.79
C ILE A 92 7.24 -6.14 10.13
N ALA A 93 8.05 -7.19 10.09
CA ALA A 93 8.52 -7.85 11.29
C ALA A 93 9.23 -6.88 12.23
N TRP A 94 10.16 -6.08 11.71
CA TRP A 94 10.89 -5.11 12.52
C TRP A 94 9.96 -4.09 13.19
N ALA A 95 9.03 -3.49 12.44
CA ALA A 95 8.04 -2.57 13.00
C ALA A 95 7.18 -3.26 14.08
N CYS A 96 6.69 -4.48 13.83
CA CYS A 96 5.87 -5.22 14.79
C CYS A 96 6.62 -5.60 16.06
N TRP A 97 7.92 -5.98 15.97
CA TRP A 97 8.76 -6.23 17.17
C TRP A 97 8.98 -4.97 17.99
N ARG A 98 9.19 -3.81 17.34
CA ARG A 98 9.32 -2.53 18.02
C ARG A 98 8.02 -2.15 18.72
N ILE A 99 6.89 -2.21 18.02
CA ILE A 99 5.57 -1.92 18.59
C ILE A 99 5.27 -2.86 19.76
N LYS A 100 5.51 -4.17 19.61
CA LYS A 100 5.29 -5.15 20.68
C LYS A 100 6.09 -4.85 21.94
N GLY A 101 7.29 -4.29 21.79
CA GLY A 101 8.13 -3.87 22.93
C GLY A 101 7.56 -2.68 23.70
N GLU A 102 6.85 -1.78 23.01
CA GLU A 102 6.26 -0.58 23.58
C GLU A 102 4.79 -0.82 24.02
N ASP A 103 4.01 -1.54 23.20
CA ASP A 103 2.61 -1.89 23.44
C ASP A 103 2.34 -3.36 23.05
N PRO A 104 2.44 -4.29 23.99
CA PRO A 104 2.20 -5.71 23.74
C PRO A 104 0.77 -6.06 23.33
N GLY A 105 -0.20 -5.16 23.54
CA GLY A 105 -1.61 -5.32 23.21
C GLY A 105 -2.02 -4.63 21.91
N ALA A 106 -1.10 -4.01 21.19
CA ALA A 106 -1.39 -3.18 20.02
C ALA A 106 -2.16 -3.92 18.92
N ASN A 107 -3.16 -3.23 18.34
CA ASN A 107 -3.65 -3.53 17.00
C ASN A 107 -2.84 -2.74 15.98
N VAL A 108 -2.44 -3.39 14.91
CA VAL A 108 -1.55 -2.82 13.91
C VAL A 108 -2.19 -2.87 12.54
N VAL A 109 -2.21 -1.72 11.85
CA VAL A 109 -2.50 -1.65 10.42
C VAL A 109 -1.18 -1.42 9.69
N VAL A 110 -0.89 -2.26 8.72
CA VAL A 110 0.25 -2.07 7.79
C VAL A 110 -0.29 -1.61 6.45
N THR A 111 0.30 -0.57 5.87
CA THR A 111 -0.14 0.00 4.59
C THR A 111 1.05 0.48 3.75
N PRO A 112 1.00 0.37 2.41
CA PRO A 112 1.98 1.04 1.55
C PRO A 112 1.81 2.56 1.58
N ALA A 113 2.92 3.29 1.40
CA ALA A 113 2.96 4.76 1.39
C ALA A 113 2.49 5.38 0.07
N ASP A 114 2.28 4.59 -0.98
CA ASP A 114 2.25 5.05 -2.36
C ASP A 114 0.95 4.70 -3.12
N ALA A 115 -0.07 4.21 -2.40
CA ALA A 115 -1.39 3.96 -2.94
C ALA A 115 -2.33 5.17 -2.75
N VAL A 116 -3.27 5.33 -3.66
CA VAL A 116 -4.34 6.34 -3.60
C VAL A 116 -5.63 5.73 -3.09
N VAL A 117 -6.36 6.50 -2.31
CA VAL A 117 -7.72 6.23 -1.83
C VAL A 117 -8.56 7.45 -2.13
N MET A 118 -9.64 7.28 -2.94
CA MET A 118 -10.50 8.39 -3.37
C MET A 118 -11.64 8.68 -2.38
N ASN A 119 -12.03 7.70 -1.57
CA ASN A 119 -13.05 7.86 -0.53
C ASN A 119 -12.46 7.56 0.87
N PRO A 120 -11.88 8.55 1.55
CA PRO A 120 -11.27 8.37 2.88
C PRO A 120 -12.27 8.02 3.99
N GLU A 121 -13.54 8.37 3.85
CA GLU A 121 -14.58 8.03 4.83
C GLU A 121 -14.89 6.54 4.81
N GLU A 122 -15.12 6.00 3.61
CA GLU A 122 -15.32 4.57 3.44
C GLU A 122 -14.06 3.77 3.82
N PHE A 123 -12.88 4.29 3.50
CA PHE A 123 -11.62 3.70 3.95
C PHE A 123 -11.58 3.58 5.48
N ARG A 124 -11.90 4.66 6.21
CA ARG A 124 -11.92 4.65 7.69
C ARG A 124 -12.94 3.66 8.24
N ARG A 125 -14.12 3.55 7.63
CA ARG A 125 -15.14 2.57 8.03
C ARG A 125 -14.61 1.14 7.89
N VAL A 126 -14.03 0.81 6.75
CA VAL A 126 -13.45 -0.52 6.45
C VAL A 126 -12.33 -0.88 7.41
N ILE A 127 -11.37 0.05 7.61
CA ILE A 127 -10.26 -0.18 8.54
C ILE A 127 -10.74 -0.28 9.99
N GLY A 128 -11.71 0.55 10.39
CA GLY A 128 -12.33 0.48 11.71
C GLY A 128 -12.98 -0.88 11.99
N ASN A 129 -13.71 -1.44 11.02
CA ASN A 129 -14.29 -2.77 11.10
C ASN A 129 -13.19 -3.86 11.23
N ALA A 130 -12.14 -3.76 10.43
CA ALA A 130 -11.02 -4.72 10.49
C ALA A 130 -10.29 -4.67 11.85
N LEU A 131 -10.05 -3.46 12.38
CA LEU A 131 -9.47 -3.28 13.72
C LEU A 131 -10.37 -3.87 14.82
N ALA A 132 -11.67 -3.63 14.79
CA ALA A 132 -12.62 -4.17 15.77
C ALA A 132 -12.69 -5.71 15.71
N PHE A 133 -12.48 -6.30 14.53
CA PHE A 133 -12.44 -7.76 14.36
C PHE A 133 -11.14 -8.36 14.92
N THR A 134 -9.99 -7.77 14.60
CA THR A 134 -8.68 -8.28 15.06
C THR A 134 -8.41 -8.02 16.54
N GLU A 135 -9.09 -7.06 17.17
CA GLU A 135 -9.03 -6.85 18.61
C GLU A 135 -9.61 -8.05 19.41
N LYS A 136 -10.58 -8.76 18.81
CA LYS A 136 -11.33 -9.85 19.46
C LYS A 136 -10.97 -11.24 18.92
N SER A 137 -10.00 -11.32 18.02
CA SER A 137 -9.63 -12.59 17.36
C SER A 137 -8.14 -12.63 17.03
N ASP A 138 -7.61 -13.85 16.85
CA ASP A 138 -6.24 -14.08 16.34
C ASP A 138 -6.19 -14.10 14.81
N ALA A 139 -7.07 -13.34 14.16
CA ALA A 139 -7.16 -13.26 12.72
C ALA A 139 -6.10 -12.33 12.12
N ILE A 140 -5.67 -12.66 10.92
CA ILE A 140 -4.92 -11.80 10.01
C ILE A 140 -5.90 -11.30 8.95
N VAL A 141 -6.15 -10.00 8.89
CA VAL A 141 -7.11 -9.42 7.93
C VAL A 141 -6.34 -8.69 6.83
N THR A 142 -6.71 -8.92 5.57
CA THR A 142 -6.30 -8.10 4.42
C THR A 142 -7.49 -7.35 3.84
N ILE A 143 -7.25 -6.23 3.17
CA ILE A 143 -8.29 -5.48 2.47
C ILE A 143 -8.33 -5.95 1.02
N GLY A 144 -9.52 -6.40 0.60
CA GLY A 144 -9.77 -6.95 -0.73
C GLY A 144 -10.52 -5.95 -1.62
N ILE A 145 -9.99 -5.68 -2.80
CA ILE A 145 -10.60 -4.78 -3.80
C ILE A 145 -11.20 -5.60 -4.93
N LYS A 146 -12.43 -5.29 -5.33
CA LYS A 146 -13.08 -5.99 -6.43
C LYS A 146 -12.31 -5.79 -7.73
N PRO A 147 -11.86 -6.86 -8.42
CA PRO A 147 -11.16 -6.75 -9.67
C PRO A 147 -12.05 -6.16 -10.76
N SER A 148 -11.51 -5.21 -11.53
CA SER A 148 -12.15 -4.62 -12.71
C SER A 148 -11.50 -5.04 -14.03
N ARG A 149 -10.33 -5.70 -13.97
CA ARG A 149 -9.54 -6.19 -15.10
C ARG A 149 -8.64 -7.36 -14.65
N PRO A 150 -8.08 -8.16 -15.58
CA PRO A 150 -7.14 -9.22 -15.24
C PRO A 150 -5.74 -8.62 -15.00
N GLU A 151 -5.47 -8.13 -13.78
CA GLU A 151 -4.21 -7.51 -13.40
C GLU A 151 -3.19 -8.56 -12.94
N THR A 152 -2.03 -8.62 -13.59
CA THR A 152 -0.96 -9.58 -13.28
C THR A 152 0.07 -9.06 -12.27
N GLY A 153 0.02 -7.76 -11.96
CA GLY A 153 0.92 -7.11 -11.01
C GLY A 153 0.47 -7.19 -9.55
N TYR A 154 -0.75 -7.70 -9.29
CA TYR A 154 -1.35 -7.74 -7.95
C TYR A 154 -1.44 -9.16 -7.40
N GLY A 155 -1.47 -9.26 -6.07
CA GLY A 155 -1.93 -10.45 -5.38
C GLY A 155 -3.46 -10.57 -5.45
N TYR A 156 -3.96 -11.79 -5.42
CA TYR A 156 -5.38 -12.12 -5.36
C TYR A 156 -5.68 -12.93 -4.11
N VAL A 157 -6.82 -12.67 -3.51
CA VAL A 157 -7.37 -13.50 -2.43
C VAL A 157 -8.65 -14.17 -2.91
N GLU A 158 -8.70 -15.49 -2.79
CA GLU A 158 -9.91 -16.27 -3.03
C GLU A 158 -10.78 -16.24 -1.78
N VAL A 159 -12.03 -15.79 -1.93
CA VAL A 159 -12.97 -15.71 -0.82
C VAL A 159 -13.74 -17.01 -0.70
N ASP A 160 -13.81 -17.57 0.49
CA ASP A 160 -14.65 -18.71 0.78
C ASP A 160 -16.14 -18.30 0.71
N THR A 161 -16.85 -18.86 -0.26
CA THR A 161 -18.26 -18.56 -0.52
C THR A 161 -19.20 -19.39 0.35
N LEU A 162 -18.69 -20.41 1.06
CA LEU A 162 -19.51 -21.41 1.75
C LEU A 162 -19.76 -21.13 3.25
N ASN A 163 -19.04 -20.18 3.89
CA ASN A 163 -19.07 -20.04 5.34
C ASN A 163 -19.25 -18.59 5.85
N VAL A 164 -20.30 -17.89 5.41
CA VAL A 164 -20.63 -16.56 5.95
C VAL A 164 -21.34 -16.64 7.32
N ASP A 165 -22.03 -17.76 7.63
CA ASP A 165 -22.96 -17.85 8.78
C ASP A 165 -22.39 -18.52 10.04
N THR A 166 -21.20 -19.13 10.01
CA THR A 166 -20.76 -20.04 11.08
C THR A 166 -19.97 -19.37 12.21
N LEU A 167 -19.38 -18.20 11.97
CA LEU A 167 -18.56 -17.49 13.00
C LEU A 167 -19.37 -16.61 13.96
N ILE A 168 -20.66 -16.43 13.72
CA ILE A 168 -21.55 -15.56 14.54
C ILE A 168 -22.35 -16.33 15.60
N ARG A 169 -22.27 -17.66 15.67
CA ARG A 169 -23.14 -18.48 16.52
C ARG A 169 -22.67 -18.72 17.97
N SER A 170 -21.69 -18.00 18.50
CA SER A 170 -21.26 -18.14 19.89
C SER A 170 -21.62 -16.97 20.81
N GLY A 171 -22.64 -16.17 20.49
CA GLY A 171 -23.12 -15.09 21.35
C GLY A 171 -24.61 -14.82 21.14
N ASN A 172 -25.46 -15.23 22.10
CA ASN A 172 -26.90 -14.96 22.15
C ASN A 172 -27.15 -13.48 22.45
N ASP A 173 -27.07 -12.56 21.48
CA ASP A 173 -27.82 -11.31 21.55
C ASP A 173 -28.04 -10.74 20.16
N LEU A 174 -29.25 -10.82 19.64
CA LEU A 174 -29.71 -10.39 18.34
C LEU A 174 -30.08 -8.89 18.27
N SER A 175 -29.86 -8.13 19.33
CA SER A 175 -30.34 -6.74 19.42
C SER A 175 -29.32 -5.64 19.00
N THR A 176 -28.08 -5.99 18.73
CA THR A 176 -27.04 -5.05 18.24
C THR A 176 -26.48 -5.50 16.90
N TYR A 177 -27.30 -5.38 15.86
CA TYR A 177 -26.86 -5.61 14.48
C TYR A 177 -25.89 -4.50 14.05
N GLN A 178 -24.59 -4.76 14.20
CA GLN A 178 -23.51 -3.96 13.60
C GLN A 178 -22.84 -4.78 12.48
N PRO A 179 -22.50 -4.20 11.33
CA PRO A 179 -22.08 -4.95 10.13
C PRO A 179 -20.63 -5.48 10.21
N ILE A 180 -20.33 -6.32 11.20
CA ILE A 180 -19.12 -7.18 11.20
C ILE A 180 -19.25 -8.25 10.09
N ASN A 181 -20.40 -8.38 9.45
CA ASN A 181 -20.74 -9.37 8.43
C ASN A 181 -20.00 -9.19 7.08
N GLU A 182 -19.14 -8.20 6.91
CA GLU A 182 -18.41 -7.98 5.64
C GLU A 182 -17.09 -8.75 5.58
N ILE A 183 -16.49 -9.12 6.73
CA ILE A 183 -15.20 -9.84 6.77
C ILE A 183 -15.43 -11.31 6.45
N ARG A 184 -14.69 -11.82 5.47
CA ARG A 184 -14.82 -13.18 4.93
C ARG A 184 -13.52 -13.94 5.08
N ARG A 185 -13.61 -15.27 5.26
CA ARG A 185 -12.43 -16.13 5.27
C ARG A 185 -11.82 -16.20 3.89
N VAL A 186 -10.49 -16.20 3.84
CA VAL A 186 -9.70 -16.41 2.62
C VAL A 186 -9.43 -17.90 2.45
N ALA A 187 -9.87 -18.46 1.35
CA ALA A 187 -9.62 -19.85 0.99
C ALA A 187 -8.20 -20.05 0.44
N ALA A 188 -7.71 -19.08 -0.35
CA ALA A 188 -6.35 -19.08 -0.87
C ALA A 188 -5.84 -17.67 -1.12
N PHE A 189 -4.53 -17.49 -0.93
CA PHE A 189 -3.79 -16.29 -1.30
C PHE A 189 -2.91 -16.61 -2.51
N LYS A 190 -2.94 -15.79 -3.56
CA LYS A 190 -2.23 -16.02 -4.83
C LYS A 190 -1.52 -14.75 -5.26
N GLU A 191 -0.21 -14.78 -5.28
CA GLU A 191 0.61 -13.62 -5.62
C GLU A 191 0.94 -13.61 -7.11
N LYS A 192 0.63 -12.52 -7.80
CA LYS A 192 0.99 -12.20 -9.19
C LYS A 192 0.79 -13.34 -10.18
N PRO A 193 -0.47 -13.71 -10.51
CA PRO A 193 -0.78 -14.75 -11.46
C PRO A 193 -0.36 -14.33 -12.88
N ASP A 194 -0.25 -15.31 -13.80
CA ASP A 194 -0.20 -15.03 -15.22
C ASP A 194 -1.55 -14.51 -15.75
N LEU A 195 -1.56 -13.99 -16.98
CA LEU A 195 -2.75 -13.37 -17.56
C LEU A 195 -3.93 -14.34 -17.68
N GLU A 196 -3.69 -15.57 -18.11
CA GLU A 196 -4.73 -16.60 -18.26
C GLU A 196 -5.38 -16.91 -16.91
N THR A 197 -4.56 -17.01 -15.86
CA THR A 197 -5.03 -17.25 -14.49
C THR A 197 -5.79 -16.04 -13.95
N ALA A 198 -5.32 -14.81 -14.20
CA ALA A 198 -6.00 -13.59 -13.79
C ALA A 198 -7.38 -13.42 -14.46
N GLU A 199 -7.51 -13.83 -15.76
CA GLU A 199 -8.79 -13.87 -16.46
C GLU A 199 -9.75 -14.88 -15.85
N LYS A 200 -9.24 -16.07 -15.44
CA LYS A 200 -10.05 -17.08 -14.74
C LYS A 200 -10.57 -16.55 -13.41
N TYR A 201 -9.74 -15.85 -12.63
CA TYR A 201 -10.12 -15.24 -11.35
C TYR A 201 -11.21 -14.17 -11.54
N LEU A 202 -11.06 -13.33 -12.57
CA LEU A 202 -12.07 -12.32 -12.88
C LEU A 202 -13.43 -12.93 -13.23
N LYS A 203 -13.44 -14.03 -14.02
CA LYS A 203 -14.66 -14.75 -14.40
C LYS A 203 -15.30 -15.50 -13.23
N ALA A 204 -14.50 -16.05 -12.32
CA ALA A 204 -14.98 -16.79 -11.14
C ALA A 204 -15.76 -15.88 -10.17
N GLY A 205 -15.39 -14.61 -10.06
CA GLY A 205 -16.12 -13.60 -9.29
C GLY A 205 -15.95 -13.67 -7.76
N ASN A 206 -15.24 -14.69 -7.25
CA ASN A 206 -14.93 -14.87 -5.83
C ASN A 206 -13.48 -14.49 -5.46
N TYR A 207 -12.76 -13.82 -6.36
CA TYR A 207 -11.42 -13.31 -6.14
C TYR A 207 -11.43 -11.81 -5.96
N LEU A 208 -10.63 -11.30 -5.02
CA LEU A 208 -10.39 -9.88 -4.79
C LEU A 208 -8.89 -9.59 -4.97
N TRP A 209 -8.55 -8.38 -5.43
CA TRP A 209 -7.17 -7.92 -5.38
C TRP A 209 -6.75 -7.65 -3.94
N ASN A 210 -5.57 -8.09 -3.55
CA ASN A 210 -4.95 -7.70 -2.29
C ASN A 210 -4.46 -6.25 -2.38
N ALA A 211 -5.04 -5.36 -1.57
CA ALA A 211 -4.62 -3.95 -1.52
C ALA A 211 -3.24 -3.74 -0.88
N GLY A 212 -2.62 -4.79 -0.33
CA GLY A 212 -1.39 -4.66 0.45
C GLY A 212 -1.58 -3.95 1.79
N ILE A 213 -2.83 -3.87 2.26
CA ILE A 213 -3.19 -3.30 3.57
C ILE A 213 -3.58 -4.47 4.47
N PHE A 214 -2.90 -4.59 5.60
CA PHE A 214 -3.08 -5.69 6.54
C PHE A 214 -3.43 -5.17 7.92
N VAL A 215 -4.29 -5.90 8.63
CA VAL A 215 -4.71 -5.58 10.00
C VAL A 215 -4.60 -6.82 10.86
N TRP A 216 -3.99 -6.70 12.03
CA TRP A 216 -3.80 -7.78 12.99
C TRP A 216 -3.46 -7.26 14.38
N ASN A 217 -3.62 -8.11 15.40
CA ASN A 217 -3.00 -7.86 16.68
C ASN A 217 -1.49 -8.16 16.61
N VAL A 218 -0.67 -7.36 17.29
CA VAL A 218 0.80 -7.51 17.27
C VAL A 218 1.26 -8.89 17.76
N LYS A 219 0.53 -9.52 18.67
CA LYS A 219 0.81 -10.90 19.11
C LYS A 219 0.57 -11.88 17.99
N THR A 220 -0.57 -11.77 17.30
CA THR A 220 -0.95 -12.64 16.19
C THR A 220 0.11 -12.67 15.10
N ILE A 221 0.56 -11.50 14.64
CA ILE A 221 1.56 -11.44 13.56
C ILE A 221 2.94 -11.91 14.03
N THR A 222 3.36 -11.55 15.23
CA THR A 222 4.67 -12.02 15.73
C THR A 222 4.70 -13.53 15.93
N GLU A 223 3.62 -14.16 16.39
CA GLU A 223 3.51 -15.63 16.46
C GLU A 223 3.44 -16.27 15.07
N ALA A 224 2.72 -15.66 14.11
CA ALA A 224 2.70 -16.15 12.74
C ALA A 224 4.10 -16.12 12.09
N ILE A 225 4.86 -15.03 12.28
CA ILE A 225 6.25 -14.95 11.79
C ILE A 225 7.12 -16.00 12.48
N LYS A 226 6.98 -16.24 13.79
CA LYS A 226 7.73 -17.30 14.48
C LYS A 226 7.42 -18.69 13.91
N THR A 227 6.16 -18.92 13.56
CA THR A 227 5.70 -20.21 13.02
C THR A 227 6.19 -20.44 11.58
N TYR A 228 6.00 -19.46 10.70
CA TYR A 228 6.25 -19.64 9.27
C TYR A 228 7.66 -19.21 8.83
N LYS A 229 8.28 -18.30 9.56
CA LYS A 229 9.62 -17.74 9.27
C LYS A 229 10.46 -17.58 10.55
N PRO A 230 10.80 -18.68 11.23
CA PRO A 230 11.53 -18.63 12.51
C PRO A 230 12.89 -17.91 12.41
N ASN A 231 13.55 -17.94 11.24
CA ASN A 231 14.82 -17.23 11.04
C ASN A 231 14.59 -15.70 11.11
N ILE A 232 13.52 -15.17 10.44
CA ILE A 232 13.20 -13.74 10.52
C ILE A 232 12.87 -13.37 11.98
N ALA A 233 12.10 -14.19 12.69
CA ALA A 233 11.79 -13.94 14.09
C ALA A 233 13.05 -13.87 14.97
N SER A 234 13.99 -14.81 14.78
CA SER A 234 15.27 -14.82 15.47
C SER A 234 16.10 -13.56 15.18
N ASP A 235 16.12 -13.12 13.92
CA ASP A 235 16.81 -11.88 13.54
C ASP A 235 16.21 -10.66 14.26
N MET A 236 14.85 -10.56 14.33
CA MET A 236 14.18 -9.47 15.06
C MET A 236 14.52 -9.48 16.56
N GLU A 237 14.63 -10.66 17.16
CA GLU A 237 14.99 -10.81 18.58
C GLU A 237 16.44 -10.40 18.88
N ARG A 238 17.33 -10.48 17.89
CA ARG A 238 18.73 -10.03 17.99
C ARG A 238 18.89 -8.52 17.86
N MET A 239 18.00 -7.83 17.15
CA MET A 239 18.07 -6.38 16.87
C MET A 239 17.59 -5.55 18.07
N LYS A 240 18.46 -5.35 19.08
CA LYS A 240 18.16 -4.56 20.29
C LYS A 240 18.66 -3.12 20.20
N THR A 241 19.74 -2.89 19.49
CA THR A 241 20.39 -1.57 19.33
C THR A 241 20.46 -1.16 17.86
N ALA A 242 20.77 0.10 17.59
CA ALA A 242 21.01 0.56 16.23
C ALA A 242 22.18 -0.16 15.54
N ALA A 243 23.22 -0.56 16.31
CA ALA A 243 24.33 -1.33 15.79
C ALA A 243 23.88 -2.73 15.34
N ASP A 244 23.05 -3.40 16.16
CA ASP A 244 22.51 -4.72 15.80
C ASP A 244 21.68 -4.64 14.52
N VAL A 245 20.89 -3.56 14.33
CA VAL A 245 20.10 -3.34 13.10
C VAL A 245 21.02 -3.25 11.89
N GLN A 246 22.13 -2.51 11.97
CA GLN A 246 23.09 -2.36 10.88
C GLN A 246 23.78 -3.70 10.53
N GLU A 247 23.99 -4.56 11.50
CA GLU A 247 24.63 -5.87 11.31
C GLU A 247 23.62 -6.93 10.84
N VAL A 248 22.49 -7.07 11.51
CA VAL A 248 21.55 -8.19 11.34
C VAL A 248 20.59 -7.98 10.19
N PHE A 249 19.98 -6.77 10.05
CA PHE A 249 18.95 -6.52 9.05
C PHE A 249 19.40 -6.82 7.60
N PRO A 250 20.64 -6.48 7.17
CA PRO A 250 21.12 -6.84 5.85
C PRO A 250 21.22 -8.34 5.57
N GLN A 251 21.21 -9.18 6.61
CA GLN A 251 21.30 -10.64 6.50
C GLN A 251 19.92 -11.31 6.49
N CYS A 252 18.85 -10.59 6.86
CA CYS A 252 17.49 -11.14 6.84
C CYS A 252 17.12 -11.70 5.46
N GLU A 253 16.32 -12.76 5.45
CA GLU A 253 15.77 -13.34 4.23
C GLU A 253 15.00 -12.27 3.42
N LYS A 254 15.34 -12.13 2.13
CA LYS A 254 14.66 -11.18 1.23
C LYS A 254 13.39 -11.80 0.69
N ILE A 255 12.26 -11.59 1.37
CA ILE A 255 10.98 -12.18 1.03
C ILE A 255 9.83 -11.20 1.32
N SER A 256 8.73 -11.25 0.55
CA SER A 256 7.53 -10.48 0.85
C SER A 256 6.71 -11.13 1.96
N ILE A 257 5.92 -10.34 2.66
CA ILE A 257 4.98 -10.82 3.68
C ILE A 257 3.94 -11.77 3.09
N ASP A 258 3.61 -11.58 1.81
CA ASP A 258 2.66 -12.40 1.08
C ASP A 258 3.11 -13.85 1.05
N TYR A 259 4.33 -14.11 0.60
CA TYR A 259 4.93 -15.46 0.59
C TYR A 259 5.33 -15.95 1.97
N ALA A 260 5.82 -15.04 2.83
CA ALA A 260 6.36 -15.42 4.13
C ALA A 260 5.28 -15.85 5.12
N VAL A 261 4.13 -15.18 5.11
CA VAL A 261 3.07 -15.33 6.11
C VAL A 261 1.70 -15.50 5.49
N MET A 262 1.30 -14.66 4.50
CA MET A 262 -0.08 -14.64 4.05
C MET A 262 -0.50 -15.95 3.37
N GLU A 263 0.31 -16.51 2.48
CA GLU A 263 0.02 -17.79 1.83
C GLU A 263 -0.09 -18.95 2.82
N PRO A 264 0.91 -19.24 3.68
CA PRO A 264 0.80 -20.34 4.64
C PRO A 264 -0.28 -20.10 5.69
N ALA A 265 -0.48 -18.88 6.18
CA ALA A 265 -1.54 -18.57 7.13
C ALA A 265 -2.95 -18.70 6.51
N ALA A 266 -3.12 -18.43 5.20
CA ALA A 266 -4.38 -18.68 4.50
C ALA A 266 -4.66 -20.19 4.40
N ALA A 267 -3.66 -21.00 4.09
CA ALA A 267 -3.79 -22.46 4.09
C ALA A 267 -4.21 -23.01 5.45
N ASP A 268 -3.71 -22.42 6.54
CA ASP A 268 -4.09 -22.75 7.93
C ASP A 268 -5.42 -22.11 8.35
N GLY A 269 -6.11 -21.39 7.47
CA GLY A 269 -7.42 -20.78 7.71
C GLY A 269 -7.40 -19.59 8.66
N ARG A 270 -6.27 -18.91 8.82
CA ARG A 270 -6.07 -17.78 9.73
C ARG A 270 -6.24 -16.41 9.04
N VAL A 271 -6.36 -16.38 7.70
CA VAL A 271 -6.49 -15.15 6.92
C VAL A 271 -7.94 -14.88 6.57
N TYR A 272 -8.31 -13.63 6.74
CA TYR A 272 -9.61 -13.06 6.40
C TYR A 272 -9.43 -11.85 5.49
N THR A 273 -10.47 -11.49 4.73
CA THR A 273 -10.48 -10.28 3.91
C THR A 273 -11.71 -9.45 4.20
N HIS A 274 -11.54 -8.12 4.25
CA HIS A 274 -12.64 -7.18 4.21
C HIS A 274 -12.78 -6.67 2.78
N PRO A 275 -13.83 -7.04 2.02
CA PRO A 275 -14.11 -6.45 0.73
C PRO A 275 -14.33 -4.94 0.85
N ALA A 276 -13.80 -4.17 -0.09
CA ALA A 276 -13.84 -2.72 -0.03
C ALA A 276 -13.96 -2.07 -1.41
N ASP A 277 -14.62 -0.92 -1.45
CA ASP A 277 -14.73 -0.04 -2.62
C ASP A 277 -14.58 1.43 -2.19
N PHE A 278 -13.36 1.84 -1.94
CA PHE A 278 -13.01 3.22 -1.61
C PHE A 278 -12.17 3.92 -2.69
N GLY A 279 -12.25 3.43 -3.93
CA GLY A 279 -11.51 4.01 -5.07
C GLY A 279 -10.00 3.80 -4.98
N TRP A 280 -9.56 2.65 -4.47
CA TRP A 280 -8.15 2.29 -4.33
C TRP A 280 -7.42 2.19 -5.69
N SER A 281 -6.16 2.61 -5.69
CA SER A 281 -5.20 2.37 -6.78
C SER A 281 -3.79 2.34 -6.22
N ASP A 282 -2.98 1.40 -6.69
CA ASP A 282 -1.54 1.35 -6.38
C ASP A 282 -0.72 2.44 -7.08
N LEU A 283 -1.33 3.22 -7.99
CA LEU A 283 -0.65 4.17 -8.87
C LEU A 283 0.62 3.55 -9.47
N GLY A 284 0.47 2.40 -10.13
CA GLY A 284 1.60 1.65 -10.66
C GLY A 284 2.22 2.25 -11.92
N ASN A 285 1.47 3.08 -12.66
CA ASN A 285 1.86 3.63 -13.95
C ASN A 285 1.07 4.90 -14.31
N TRP A 286 1.40 5.54 -15.44
CA TRP A 286 0.74 6.76 -15.93
C TRP A 286 -0.73 6.56 -16.30
N ALA A 287 -1.09 5.36 -16.79
CA ALA A 287 -2.49 5.05 -17.08
C ALA A 287 -3.33 5.08 -15.80
N SER A 288 -2.83 4.48 -14.70
CA SER A 288 -3.50 4.51 -13.40
C SER A 288 -3.58 5.92 -12.80
N LEU A 289 -2.60 6.77 -13.05
CA LEU A 289 -2.66 8.19 -12.68
C LEU A 289 -3.73 8.92 -13.51
N HIS A 290 -3.73 8.75 -14.83
CA HIS A 290 -4.76 9.33 -15.69
C HIS A 290 -6.18 9.00 -15.23
N ASP A 291 -6.42 7.75 -14.79
CA ASP A 291 -7.73 7.33 -14.29
C ASP A 291 -8.18 8.09 -13.02
N LYS A 292 -7.23 8.59 -12.22
CA LYS A 292 -7.50 9.30 -10.97
C LYS A 292 -7.53 10.83 -11.08
N LEU A 293 -6.96 11.39 -12.15
CA LEU A 293 -7.01 12.83 -12.38
C LEU A 293 -8.37 13.29 -12.85
N GLN A 294 -8.74 14.52 -12.51
CA GLN A 294 -9.86 15.20 -13.14
C GLN A 294 -9.57 15.41 -14.62
N LYS A 295 -10.52 15.10 -15.48
CA LYS A 295 -10.37 15.16 -16.93
C LYS A 295 -11.19 16.29 -17.53
N ASP A 296 -10.64 16.89 -18.60
CA ASP A 296 -11.41 17.78 -19.47
C ASP A 296 -12.34 16.99 -20.42
N SER A 297 -13.09 17.69 -21.27
CA SER A 297 -14.02 17.11 -22.24
C SER A 297 -13.35 16.25 -23.32
N ALA A 298 -12.05 16.42 -23.54
CA ALA A 298 -11.24 15.64 -24.48
C ALA A 298 -10.46 14.49 -23.79
N ASN A 299 -10.85 14.15 -22.54
CA ASN A 299 -10.23 13.08 -21.74
C ASN A 299 -8.73 13.32 -21.42
N ASN A 300 -8.31 14.59 -21.30
CA ASN A 300 -6.97 14.91 -20.81
C ASN A 300 -6.99 15.08 -19.28
N GLY A 301 -5.97 14.57 -18.59
CA GLY A 301 -5.70 14.84 -17.17
C GLY A 301 -4.43 15.69 -17.04
N ALA A 302 -4.50 16.81 -16.31
CA ALA A 302 -3.35 17.70 -16.17
C ALA A 302 -3.10 18.12 -14.72
N VAL A 303 -1.84 18.20 -14.32
CA VAL A 303 -1.35 18.75 -13.06
C VAL A 303 -0.39 19.90 -13.39
N GLY A 304 -0.61 21.07 -12.78
CA GLY A 304 0.16 22.29 -13.01
C GLY A 304 -0.57 23.29 -13.91
N LYS A 305 0.15 24.35 -14.34
CA LYS A 305 -0.40 25.39 -15.23
C LYS A 305 -0.26 24.96 -16.68
N VAL A 306 -1.25 24.24 -17.19
CA VAL A 306 -1.21 23.58 -18.51
C VAL A 306 -2.36 24.10 -19.39
N ASP A 307 -2.05 24.61 -20.58
CA ASP A 307 -3.02 24.92 -21.62
C ASP A 307 -2.93 23.86 -22.73
N LEU A 308 -4.08 23.26 -23.07
CA LEU A 308 -4.19 22.19 -24.06
C LEU A 308 -5.02 22.66 -25.25
N TYR A 309 -4.44 22.65 -26.44
CA TYR A 309 -5.12 22.99 -27.69
C TYR A 309 -5.17 21.75 -28.59
N GLU A 310 -6.36 21.32 -28.97
CA GLU A 310 -6.57 20.15 -29.86
C GLU A 310 -5.88 18.87 -29.35
N CYS A 311 -5.68 18.77 -28.03
CA CYS A 311 -5.09 17.59 -27.39
C CYS A 311 -6.21 16.64 -26.91
N LYS A 312 -5.95 15.31 -26.95
CA LYS A 312 -6.88 14.27 -26.51
C LYS A 312 -6.13 13.18 -25.75
N ASN A 313 -6.82 12.58 -24.79
CA ASN A 313 -6.36 11.39 -24.06
C ASN A 313 -4.95 11.55 -23.46
N CYS A 314 -4.49 12.77 -23.19
CA CYS A 314 -3.16 13.04 -22.67
C CYS A 314 -3.13 13.05 -21.14
N VAL A 315 -1.96 12.73 -20.60
CA VAL A 315 -1.64 12.92 -19.18
C VAL A 315 -0.45 13.89 -19.11
N VAL A 316 -0.66 15.01 -18.40
CA VAL A 316 0.37 16.05 -18.27
C VAL A 316 0.65 16.30 -16.79
N HIS A 317 1.91 16.25 -16.40
CA HIS A 317 2.33 16.60 -15.05
C HIS A 317 3.54 17.55 -15.12
N ALA A 318 3.30 18.81 -14.79
CA ALA A 318 4.30 19.89 -14.89
C ALA A 318 4.07 20.96 -13.80
N GLU A 319 3.93 20.52 -12.56
CA GLU A 319 3.60 21.37 -11.41
C GLU A 319 4.64 22.46 -11.16
N GLU A 320 5.93 22.14 -11.34
CA GLU A 320 7.04 23.08 -11.14
C GLU A 320 7.25 24.04 -12.32
N ALA A 321 6.65 23.77 -13.48
CA ALA A 321 6.78 24.64 -14.64
C ALA A 321 5.95 25.92 -14.48
N SER A 322 6.48 27.06 -14.92
CA SER A 322 5.77 28.34 -14.90
C SER A 322 4.52 28.33 -15.76
N LYS A 323 4.59 27.69 -16.92
CA LYS A 323 3.49 27.43 -17.84
C LYS A 323 3.90 26.41 -18.90
N VAL A 324 2.96 25.50 -19.23
CA VAL A 324 3.11 24.54 -20.33
C VAL A 324 1.99 24.75 -21.34
N VAL A 325 2.32 24.81 -22.61
CA VAL A 325 1.34 24.90 -23.72
C VAL A 325 1.58 23.74 -24.66
N LEU A 326 0.55 22.95 -24.92
CA LEU A 326 0.63 21.78 -25.81
C LEU A 326 -0.48 21.88 -26.87
N GLN A 327 -0.14 21.50 -28.11
CA GLN A 327 -1.09 21.51 -29.22
C GLN A 327 -0.98 20.21 -30.04
N GLY A 328 -2.14 19.63 -30.41
CA GLY A 328 -2.26 18.56 -31.38
C GLY A 328 -1.79 17.18 -30.91
N LEU A 329 -1.63 16.94 -29.61
CA LEU A 329 -1.21 15.65 -29.06
C LEU A 329 -2.41 14.73 -28.80
N ASP A 330 -2.32 13.47 -29.18
CA ASP A 330 -3.31 12.44 -28.85
C ASP A 330 -2.66 11.22 -28.23
N GLY A 331 -3.05 10.90 -26.98
CA GLY A 331 -2.55 9.72 -26.25
C GLY A 331 -1.11 9.87 -25.77
N TYR A 332 -0.67 11.04 -25.31
CA TYR A 332 0.69 11.27 -24.83
C TYR A 332 0.77 11.46 -23.32
N ILE A 333 1.91 11.09 -22.78
CA ILE A 333 2.42 11.49 -21.47
C ILE A 333 3.37 12.66 -21.70
N VAL A 334 3.13 13.76 -20.98
CA VAL A 334 4.06 14.89 -20.91
C VAL A 334 4.36 15.14 -19.44
N SER A 335 5.62 15.03 -19.05
CA SER A 335 6.02 15.23 -17.65
C SER A 335 7.30 16.02 -17.56
N ALA A 336 7.27 17.08 -16.77
CA ALA A 336 8.41 17.96 -16.54
C ALA A 336 8.73 18.07 -15.05
N LYS A 337 10.01 17.90 -14.68
CA LYS A 337 10.51 18.12 -13.33
C LYS A 337 11.95 18.62 -13.35
N GLY A 338 12.20 19.80 -12.77
CA GLY A 338 13.49 20.46 -12.84
C GLY A 338 13.92 20.70 -14.30
N ASP A 339 15.07 20.19 -14.68
CA ASP A 339 15.64 20.25 -16.03
C ASP A 339 15.23 19.10 -16.96
N ARG A 340 14.35 18.21 -16.52
CA ARG A 340 13.96 16.98 -17.23
C ARG A 340 12.58 17.10 -17.82
N LEU A 341 12.46 16.70 -19.09
CA LEU A 341 11.19 16.64 -19.81
C LEU A 341 11.03 15.26 -20.46
N LEU A 342 9.91 14.62 -20.20
CA LEU A 342 9.45 13.41 -20.89
C LEU A 342 8.26 13.76 -21.80
N VAL A 343 8.34 13.36 -23.06
CA VAL A 343 7.19 13.32 -23.99
C VAL A 343 7.19 11.93 -24.63
N CYS A 344 6.22 11.10 -24.29
CA CYS A 344 6.10 9.77 -24.88
C CYS A 344 4.65 9.35 -25.07
N LYS A 345 4.38 8.39 -25.96
CA LYS A 345 3.04 7.82 -26.11
C LYS A 345 2.64 7.02 -24.85
N ARG A 346 1.38 7.10 -24.46
CA ARG A 346 0.84 6.32 -23.33
C ARG A 346 0.99 4.81 -23.55
N SER A 347 0.89 4.36 -24.83
CA SER A 347 1.12 2.95 -25.19
C SER A 347 2.54 2.46 -24.92
N GLU A 348 3.51 3.38 -24.77
CA GLU A 348 4.93 3.08 -24.54
C GLU A 348 5.35 3.28 -23.07
N GLU A 349 4.40 3.49 -22.14
CA GLU A 349 4.69 3.84 -20.74
C GLU A 349 5.59 2.81 -20.02
N GLN A 350 5.53 1.53 -20.40
CA GLN A 350 6.37 0.49 -19.80
C GLN A 350 7.86 0.67 -20.13
N ARG A 351 8.16 1.35 -21.23
CA ARG A 351 9.54 1.63 -21.69
C ARG A 351 10.17 2.87 -21.03
N ILE A 352 9.42 3.62 -20.22
CA ILE A 352 9.95 4.81 -19.54
C ILE A 352 11.20 4.48 -18.72
N LYS A 353 11.27 3.28 -18.12
CA LYS A 353 12.48 2.81 -17.44
C LYS A 353 13.72 2.75 -18.34
N GLU A 354 13.57 2.35 -19.60
CA GLU A 354 14.66 2.30 -20.56
C GLU A 354 15.11 3.71 -20.91
N PHE A 355 14.16 4.65 -21.09
CA PHE A 355 14.44 6.04 -21.43
C PHE A 355 15.17 6.78 -20.31
N SER A 356 14.88 6.42 -19.04
CA SER A 356 15.50 7.05 -17.87
C SER A 356 16.92 6.59 -17.56
N GLN A 357 17.42 5.54 -18.23
CA GLN A 357 18.76 4.96 -17.99
C GLN A 357 19.81 5.47 -18.97
N LYS A 358 19.44 6.25 -19.95
CA LYS A 358 20.32 6.90 -20.94
C LYS A 358 20.58 8.36 -20.57
#